data_a07bd7305b298633ae46a88464e357f6
#
_entry.id   a07bd7305b298633ae46a88464e357f6
#
_cell.length_a   1.000
_cell.length_b   1.000
_cell.length_c   1.000
_cell.angle_alpha   90.00
_cell.angle_beta   90.00
_cell.angle_gamma   90.00
#
_symmetry.space_group_name_H-M   'P 1'
#
loop_
_entity.id
_entity.type
_entity.pdbx_description
1 polymer ?
#
loop_
_entity_poly.entity_id
_entity_poly.type
_entity_poly.pdbx_seq_one_letter_code
_entity_poly.pdbx_strand_id
1 'polypeptide(L)'
;CDGDEDCVMLLMDGLLNFSKEFLPDQRGGRMDAPLVMSSRIDPSEIDDEAHNVDIVREYPLELYEASRELADPGEVEELIQIGEDTLGTDDEYHGFDHTHDTTDIAMGPDLSAYKTLGDMMEKMDAQLELARKLRAVDETDVAERVIEYHFLPDIIGNLRAFSRQETRCLDCGEKYRRMPLTGDCRECGGRVNLTVHEGSVSKYVDTAIEVAERFDCRPYTKQRLKVLEGSLESIFEDDTNKQSGIADFM
;
A
#
# COMPACT_ATOMS: atom_id res chain seq x y z
N CYS A 1 -4.41 -14.49 3.65
CA CYS A 1 -3.95 -14.28 5.05
C CYS A 1 -2.63 -13.54 5.03
N ASP A 2 -2.54 -12.45 5.72
CA ASP A 2 -1.32 -11.65 5.84
C ASP A 2 -0.52 -11.93 7.14
N GLY A 3 -1.04 -12.81 8.00
CA GLY A 3 -0.40 -13.30 9.23
C GLY A 3 -0.59 -12.40 10.44
N ASP A 4 -1.24 -11.27 10.33
CA ASP A 4 -1.55 -10.42 11.49
C ASP A 4 -2.99 -10.58 11.98
N GLU A 5 -3.87 -11.16 11.19
CA GLU A 5 -5.25 -11.48 11.53
C GLU A 5 -5.46 -12.95 11.90
N ASP A 6 -4.48 -13.82 11.63
CA ASP A 6 -4.57 -15.23 11.95
C ASP A 6 -4.60 -15.44 13.46
N CYS A 7 -5.70 -15.96 13.96
CA CYS A 7 -5.90 -16.27 15.37
C CYS A 7 -6.09 -17.78 15.57
N VAL A 8 -5.27 -18.37 16.46
CA VAL A 8 -5.39 -19.76 16.85
C VAL A 8 -5.91 -19.84 18.28
N MET A 9 -7.10 -20.40 18.45
CA MET A 9 -7.69 -20.62 19.77
C MET A 9 -7.53 -22.09 20.22
N LEU A 10 -7.09 -22.27 21.44
CA LEU A 10 -7.00 -23.59 22.06
C LEU A 10 -8.34 -23.93 22.70
N LEU A 11 -9.01 -24.98 22.21
CA LEU A 11 -10.32 -25.40 22.70
C LEU A 11 -10.25 -26.56 23.69
N MET A 12 -9.07 -27.07 23.99
CA MET A 12 -8.89 -28.17 24.92
C MET A 12 -8.61 -27.65 26.34
N ASP A 13 -9.40 -28.06 27.31
CA ASP A 13 -9.31 -27.60 28.71
C ASP A 13 -7.91 -27.67 29.29
N GLY A 14 -7.19 -28.79 29.06
CA GLY A 14 -5.83 -28.96 29.54
C GLY A 14 -4.84 -27.94 28.96
N LEU A 15 -4.98 -27.60 27.71
CA LEU A 15 -4.16 -26.59 27.02
C LEU A 15 -4.55 -25.18 27.40
N LEU A 16 -5.83 -24.92 27.66
CA LEU A 16 -6.31 -23.62 28.16
C LEU A 16 -5.73 -23.33 29.55
N ASN A 17 -5.72 -24.31 30.42
CA ASN A 17 -5.10 -24.19 31.76
C ASN A 17 -3.58 -23.97 31.67
N PHE A 18 -2.90 -24.71 30.79
CA PHE A 18 -1.48 -24.49 30.53
C PHE A 18 -1.22 -23.09 30.03
N SER A 19 -2.01 -22.62 29.03
CA SER A 19 -1.88 -21.27 28.47
C SER A 19 -2.07 -20.20 29.53
N LYS A 20 -3.03 -20.38 30.43
CA LYS A 20 -3.30 -19.42 31.51
C LYS A 20 -2.14 -19.31 32.50
N GLU A 21 -1.53 -20.43 32.87
CA GLU A 21 -0.53 -20.46 33.93
C GLU A 21 0.92 -20.20 33.44
N PHE A 22 1.23 -20.57 32.21
CA PHE A 22 2.61 -20.63 31.73
C PHE A 22 2.92 -19.72 30.54
N LEU A 23 1.92 -19.23 29.81
CA LEU A 23 2.17 -18.33 28.69
C LEU A 23 2.15 -16.86 29.12
N PRO A 24 3.03 -16.03 28.57
CA PRO A 24 3.03 -14.60 28.84
C PRO A 24 1.70 -13.94 28.45
N ASP A 25 1.26 -12.95 29.24
CA ASP A 25 0.04 -12.20 28.94
C ASP A 25 0.15 -11.30 27.70
N GLN A 26 1.36 -11.01 27.28
CA GLN A 26 1.61 -10.19 26.10
C GLN A 26 1.29 -10.97 24.82
N ARG A 27 0.61 -10.30 23.89
CA ARG A 27 0.16 -10.88 22.62
C ARG A 27 1.29 -11.55 21.83
N GLY A 28 2.43 -10.88 21.66
CA GLY A 28 3.58 -11.42 20.92
C GLY A 28 4.20 -12.68 21.57
N GLY A 29 4.18 -12.79 22.91
CA GLY A 29 4.71 -13.95 23.60
C GLY A 29 3.85 -15.23 23.47
N ARG A 30 2.60 -15.09 23.07
CA ARG A 30 1.70 -16.22 22.81
C ARG A 30 1.83 -16.79 21.42
N MET A 31 2.32 -16.01 20.47
CA MET A 31 2.46 -16.41 19.07
C MET A 31 3.50 -17.52 18.86
N ASP A 32 4.53 -17.57 19.71
CA ASP A 32 5.62 -18.55 19.63
C ASP A 32 5.38 -19.80 20.53
N ALA A 33 4.20 -19.92 21.13
CA ALA A 33 3.92 -21.05 22.01
C ALA A 33 3.83 -22.36 21.21
N PRO A 34 4.48 -23.47 21.65
CA PRO A 34 4.36 -24.76 21.01
C PRO A 34 2.95 -25.31 21.22
N LEU A 35 2.21 -25.47 20.14
CA LEU A 35 0.82 -25.92 20.17
C LEU A 35 0.69 -27.27 19.46
N VAL A 36 0.07 -28.21 20.12
CA VAL A 36 -0.45 -29.42 19.47
C VAL A 36 -1.95 -29.22 19.31
N MET A 37 -2.39 -29.10 18.06
CA MET A 37 -3.79 -28.89 17.77
C MET A 37 -4.36 -30.01 16.91
N SER A 38 -5.56 -30.42 17.28
CA SER A 38 -6.49 -31.08 16.38
C SER A 38 -7.72 -30.17 16.34
N SER A 39 -7.85 -29.37 15.33
CA SER A 39 -8.97 -28.44 15.19
C SER A 39 -9.73 -28.69 13.90
N ARG A 40 -11.01 -28.46 13.94
CA ARG A 40 -11.83 -28.23 12.76
C ARG A 40 -11.96 -26.74 12.59
N ILE A 41 -11.47 -26.23 11.49
CA ILE A 41 -11.66 -24.85 11.11
C ILE A 41 -13.05 -24.72 10.51
N ASP A 42 -13.78 -23.69 10.91
CA ASP A 42 -15.02 -23.30 10.26
C ASP A 42 -14.67 -22.29 9.15
N PRO A 43 -14.82 -22.62 7.86
CA PRO A 43 -14.45 -21.71 6.79
C PRO A 43 -15.23 -20.40 6.81
N SER A 44 -16.47 -20.40 7.31
CA SER A 44 -17.29 -19.18 7.40
C SER A 44 -16.78 -18.15 8.42
N GLU A 45 -15.89 -18.57 9.34
CA GLU A 45 -15.28 -17.71 10.36
C GLU A 45 -13.90 -17.16 9.94
N ILE A 46 -13.44 -17.54 8.74
CA ILE A 46 -12.19 -17.05 8.18
C ILE A 46 -12.48 -15.71 7.48
N ASP A 47 -11.48 -14.83 7.43
CA ASP A 47 -11.54 -13.56 6.71
C ASP A 47 -12.00 -13.75 5.26
N ASP A 48 -12.92 -12.90 4.80
CA ASP A 48 -13.51 -12.97 3.47
C ASP A 48 -12.47 -12.92 2.35
N GLU A 49 -11.35 -12.22 2.56
CA GLU A 49 -10.25 -12.15 1.59
C GLU A 49 -9.61 -13.52 1.32
N ALA A 50 -9.60 -14.44 2.29
CA ALA A 50 -9.08 -15.78 2.11
C ALA A 50 -9.94 -16.63 1.18
N HIS A 51 -11.20 -16.31 1.03
CA HIS A 51 -12.13 -17.02 0.15
C HIS A 51 -12.10 -16.54 -1.29
N ASN A 52 -11.50 -15.40 -1.54
CA ASN A 52 -11.36 -14.83 -2.88
C ASN A 52 -10.16 -15.41 -3.64
N VAL A 53 -10.02 -16.73 -3.60
CA VAL A 53 -8.98 -17.50 -4.27
C VAL A 53 -9.63 -18.48 -5.24
N ASP A 54 -9.16 -18.51 -6.48
CA ASP A 54 -9.59 -19.51 -7.45
C ASP A 54 -9.16 -20.92 -7.04
N ILE A 55 -10.07 -21.87 -7.20
CA ILE A 55 -9.91 -23.27 -6.75
C ILE A 55 -9.98 -24.26 -7.90
N VAL A 56 -9.78 -23.80 -9.11
CA VAL A 56 -9.88 -24.59 -10.33
C VAL A 56 -8.54 -25.19 -10.76
N ARG A 57 -8.57 -26.34 -11.38
CA ARG A 57 -7.40 -27.00 -11.95
C ARG A 57 -6.93 -26.33 -13.26
N GLU A 58 -7.88 -25.89 -14.07
CA GLU A 58 -7.64 -25.32 -15.39
C GLU A 58 -8.57 -24.14 -15.61
N TYR A 59 -8.06 -23.08 -16.20
CA TYR A 59 -8.90 -21.98 -16.64
C TYR A 59 -9.52 -22.28 -18.01
N PRO A 60 -10.78 -21.90 -18.25
CA PRO A 60 -11.39 -22.04 -19.57
C PRO A 60 -10.73 -21.10 -20.58
N LEU A 61 -10.78 -21.48 -21.86
CA LEU A 61 -10.18 -20.71 -22.95
C LEU A 61 -10.76 -19.29 -23.02
N GLU A 62 -12.04 -19.16 -22.74
CA GLU A 62 -12.80 -17.92 -22.75
C GLU A 62 -12.18 -16.89 -21.78
N LEU A 63 -11.68 -17.33 -20.63
CA LEU A 63 -10.99 -16.45 -19.67
C LEU A 63 -9.70 -15.87 -20.28
N TYR A 64 -8.92 -16.69 -20.98
CA TYR A 64 -7.69 -16.22 -21.65
C TYR A 64 -8.00 -15.27 -22.81
N GLU A 65 -9.06 -15.53 -23.57
CA GLU A 65 -9.47 -14.67 -24.67
C GLU A 65 -9.96 -13.32 -24.13
N ALA A 66 -10.81 -13.32 -23.13
CA ALA A 66 -11.30 -12.10 -22.47
C ALA A 66 -10.17 -11.27 -21.84
N SER A 67 -9.22 -11.94 -21.17
CA SER A 67 -8.07 -11.25 -20.56
C SER A 67 -7.15 -10.59 -21.61
N ARG A 68 -7.05 -11.15 -22.80
CA ARG A 68 -6.31 -10.53 -23.92
C ARG A 68 -7.02 -9.30 -24.49
N GLU A 69 -8.33 -9.24 -24.36
CA GLU A 69 -9.16 -8.09 -24.76
C GLU A 69 -9.30 -7.06 -23.64
N LEU A 70 -8.64 -7.28 -22.50
CA LEU A 70 -8.70 -6.42 -21.32
C LEU A 70 -10.15 -6.24 -20.80
N ALA A 71 -10.93 -7.31 -20.83
CA ALA A 71 -12.28 -7.33 -20.30
C ALA A 71 -12.30 -6.99 -18.79
N ASP A 72 -13.37 -6.39 -18.34
CA ASP A 72 -13.56 -6.14 -16.91
C ASP A 72 -13.62 -7.47 -16.13
N PRO A 73 -12.88 -7.63 -15.02
CA PRO A 73 -12.90 -8.86 -14.22
C PRO A 73 -14.31 -9.32 -13.83
N GLY A 74 -15.22 -8.41 -13.50
CA GLY A 74 -16.60 -8.75 -13.16
C GLY A 74 -17.42 -9.35 -14.31
N GLU A 75 -16.99 -9.18 -15.57
CA GLU A 75 -17.66 -9.79 -16.73
C GLU A 75 -17.26 -11.25 -16.92
N VAL A 76 -16.14 -11.67 -16.32
CA VAL A 76 -15.54 -13.01 -16.51
C VAL A 76 -15.45 -13.82 -15.22
N GLU A 77 -15.90 -13.28 -14.12
CA GLU A 77 -15.87 -13.92 -12.80
C GLU A 77 -16.61 -15.26 -12.79
N GLU A 78 -17.74 -15.35 -13.49
CA GLU A 78 -18.52 -16.60 -13.62
C GLU A 78 -17.78 -17.73 -14.38
N LEU A 79 -16.65 -17.42 -15.05
CA LEU A 79 -15.86 -18.42 -15.78
C LEU A 79 -14.93 -19.21 -14.88
N ILE A 80 -14.72 -18.76 -13.66
CA ILE A 80 -13.88 -19.42 -12.65
C ILE A 80 -14.69 -19.70 -11.40
N GLN A 81 -14.27 -20.69 -10.63
CA GLN A 81 -14.82 -20.98 -9.32
C GLN A 81 -13.86 -20.49 -8.24
N ILE A 82 -14.35 -19.74 -7.30
CA ILE A 82 -13.60 -19.25 -6.15
C ILE A 82 -14.00 -19.99 -4.86
N GLY A 83 -13.17 -19.89 -3.83
CA GLY A 83 -13.41 -20.54 -2.54
C GLY A 83 -14.74 -20.11 -1.89
N GLU A 84 -15.14 -18.85 -2.06
CA GLU A 84 -16.41 -18.33 -1.54
C GLU A 84 -17.63 -19.09 -2.05
N ASP A 85 -17.60 -19.58 -3.28
CA ASP A 85 -18.72 -20.33 -3.89
C ASP A 85 -19.00 -21.67 -3.19
N THR A 86 -18.05 -22.18 -2.40
CA THR A 86 -18.18 -23.45 -1.68
C THR A 86 -18.72 -23.31 -0.27
N LEU A 87 -18.74 -22.09 0.28
CA LEU A 87 -19.17 -21.85 1.66
C LEU A 87 -20.61 -22.32 1.91
N GLY A 88 -20.81 -23.07 2.99
CA GLY A 88 -22.10 -23.64 3.36
C GLY A 88 -22.58 -24.75 2.47
N THR A 89 -21.73 -25.29 1.59
CA THR A 89 -22.02 -26.48 0.76
C THR A 89 -21.30 -27.73 1.26
N ASP A 90 -21.58 -28.87 0.66
CA ASP A 90 -20.88 -30.12 0.99
C ASP A 90 -19.40 -30.08 0.57
N ASP A 91 -19.01 -29.16 -0.32
CA ASP A 91 -17.66 -28.99 -0.87
C ASP A 91 -16.80 -28.02 -0.07
N GLU A 92 -17.31 -27.47 1.04
CA GLU A 92 -16.65 -26.47 1.87
C GLU A 92 -15.25 -26.85 2.36
N TYR A 93 -14.96 -28.16 2.49
CA TYR A 93 -13.66 -28.68 2.94
C TYR A 93 -12.90 -29.47 1.88
N HIS A 94 -13.40 -29.56 0.66
CA HIS A 94 -12.79 -30.38 -0.39
C HIS A 94 -13.13 -29.85 -1.79
N GLY A 95 -12.48 -30.47 -2.78
CA GLY A 95 -12.64 -30.06 -4.17
C GLY A 95 -11.72 -28.92 -4.59
N PHE A 96 -10.92 -28.40 -3.66
CA PHE A 96 -9.94 -27.36 -3.98
C PHE A 96 -8.79 -27.90 -4.79
N ASP A 97 -8.46 -27.22 -5.86
CA ASP A 97 -7.30 -27.50 -6.71
C ASP A 97 -6.58 -26.19 -7.06
N HIS A 98 -5.55 -26.25 -7.85
CA HIS A 98 -4.80 -25.11 -8.33
C HIS A 98 -4.21 -25.40 -9.71
N THR A 99 -3.91 -24.35 -10.46
CA THR A 99 -3.42 -24.45 -11.84
C THR A 99 -1.94 -24.87 -11.96
N HIS A 100 -1.22 -24.98 -10.84
CA HIS A 100 0.19 -25.40 -10.83
C HIS A 100 0.34 -26.91 -10.70
N ASP A 101 1.38 -27.46 -11.31
CA ASP A 101 1.69 -28.91 -11.23
C ASP A 101 2.44 -29.30 -9.96
N THR A 102 2.86 -28.35 -9.15
CA THR A 102 3.56 -28.60 -7.90
C THR A 102 2.62 -28.68 -6.72
N THR A 103 2.89 -29.58 -5.79
CA THR A 103 2.28 -29.65 -4.46
C THR A 103 3.24 -29.21 -3.36
N ASP A 104 4.44 -28.78 -3.71
CA ASP A 104 5.45 -28.31 -2.78
C ASP A 104 5.40 -26.77 -2.66
N ILE A 105 4.79 -26.28 -1.62
CA ILE A 105 4.68 -24.85 -1.31
C ILE A 105 6.06 -24.19 -1.10
N ALA A 106 7.09 -24.99 -0.78
CA ALA A 106 8.45 -24.49 -0.59
C ALA A 106 9.22 -24.29 -1.92
N MET A 107 8.67 -24.67 -3.05
CA MET A 107 9.32 -24.51 -4.36
C MET A 107 9.37 -23.06 -4.87
N GLY A 108 8.77 -22.13 -4.20
CA GLY A 108 8.84 -20.71 -4.57
C GLY A 108 10.17 -20.05 -4.20
N PRO A 109 10.39 -18.81 -4.59
CA PRO A 109 11.53 -18.03 -4.14
C PRO A 109 11.43 -17.74 -2.63
N ASP A 110 12.56 -17.80 -1.91
CA ASP A 110 12.63 -17.53 -0.47
C ASP A 110 12.21 -16.10 -0.10
N LEU A 111 12.43 -15.16 -1.01
CA LEU A 111 12.12 -13.75 -0.81
C LEU A 111 11.37 -13.17 -2.02
N SER A 112 10.34 -12.41 -1.73
CA SER A 112 9.69 -11.57 -2.73
C SER A 112 10.64 -10.48 -3.25
N ALA A 113 10.59 -10.20 -4.56
CA ALA A 113 11.32 -9.08 -5.15
C ALA A 113 10.97 -7.75 -4.46
N TYR A 114 9.74 -7.61 -3.97
CA TYR A 114 9.32 -6.44 -3.19
C TYR A 114 10.17 -6.21 -1.93
N LYS A 115 10.65 -7.26 -1.28
CA LYS A 115 11.53 -7.16 -0.10
C LYS A 115 12.99 -6.90 -0.45
N THR A 116 13.42 -7.25 -1.65
CA THR A 116 14.82 -7.10 -2.09
C THR A 116 15.09 -5.77 -2.78
N LEU A 117 14.08 -5.08 -3.27
CA LEU A 117 14.19 -3.75 -3.86
C LEU A 117 14.37 -2.69 -2.77
N GLY A 118 15.27 -1.73 -3.03
CA GLY A 118 15.75 -0.79 -2.01
C GLY A 118 14.74 0.28 -1.61
N ASP A 119 14.02 0.84 -2.58
CA ASP A 119 13.10 1.93 -2.34
C ASP A 119 11.78 1.78 -3.11
N MET A 120 10.86 2.69 -2.86
CA MET A 120 9.53 2.65 -3.49
C MET A 120 9.57 2.96 -4.98
N MET A 121 10.59 3.67 -5.44
CA MET A 121 10.78 3.98 -6.86
C MET A 121 11.19 2.74 -7.63
N GLU A 122 12.18 2.00 -7.12
CA GLU A 122 12.60 0.73 -7.68
C GLU A 122 11.46 -0.30 -7.71
N LYS A 123 10.65 -0.33 -6.64
CA LYS A 123 9.46 -1.21 -6.57
C LYS A 123 8.42 -0.86 -7.62
N MET A 124 8.13 0.42 -7.79
CA MET A 124 7.21 0.91 -8.81
C MET A 124 7.73 0.63 -10.21
N ASP A 125 9.01 0.91 -10.49
CA ASP A 125 9.62 0.64 -11.78
C ASP A 125 9.58 -0.84 -12.13
N ALA A 126 9.86 -1.72 -11.17
CA ALA A 126 9.77 -3.17 -11.35
C ALA A 126 8.33 -3.61 -11.65
N GLN A 127 7.33 -3.03 -10.97
CA GLN A 127 5.91 -3.32 -11.20
C GLN A 127 5.45 -2.86 -12.59
N LEU A 128 5.82 -1.66 -13.01
CA LEU A 128 5.46 -1.14 -14.33
C LEU A 128 6.19 -1.87 -15.47
N GLU A 129 7.43 -2.32 -15.22
CA GLU A 129 8.15 -3.17 -16.18
C GLU A 129 7.51 -4.56 -16.30
N LEU A 130 7.00 -5.11 -15.20
CA LEU A 130 6.21 -6.33 -15.21
C LEU A 130 4.93 -6.13 -16.02
N ALA A 131 4.21 -5.04 -15.83
CA ALA A 131 3.01 -4.70 -16.58
C ALA A 131 3.26 -4.73 -18.10
N ARG A 132 4.40 -4.18 -18.55
CA ARG A 132 4.80 -4.24 -19.98
C ARG A 132 5.02 -5.64 -20.52
N LYS A 133 5.41 -6.59 -19.68
CA LYS A 133 5.70 -7.97 -20.09
C LYS A 133 4.44 -8.82 -20.15
N LEU A 134 3.39 -8.43 -19.46
CA LEU A 134 2.13 -9.17 -19.39
C LEU A 134 1.22 -8.77 -20.56
N ARG A 135 0.72 -9.77 -21.31
CA ARG A 135 -0.13 -9.52 -22.49
C ARG A 135 -1.54 -9.08 -22.14
N ALA A 136 -2.01 -9.48 -20.97
CA ALA A 136 -3.36 -9.20 -20.48
C ALA A 136 -3.42 -7.93 -19.59
N VAL A 137 -2.37 -7.12 -19.63
CA VAL A 137 -2.28 -5.89 -18.82
C VAL A 137 -2.00 -4.71 -19.72
N ASP A 138 -2.75 -3.64 -19.54
CA ASP A 138 -2.49 -2.34 -20.13
C ASP A 138 -1.57 -1.55 -19.20
N GLU A 139 -0.30 -1.43 -19.56
CA GLU A 139 0.68 -0.71 -18.74
C GLU A 139 0.38 0.78 -18.58
N THR A 140 -0.32 1.38 -19.55
CA THR A 140 -0.75 2.78 -19.45
C THR A 140 -1.84 2.94 -18.38
N ASP A 141 -2.84 2.04 -18.36
CA ASP A 141 -3.89 2.04 -17.33
C ASP A 141 -3.30 1.79 -15.94
N VAL A 142 -2.36 0.85 -15.80
CA VAL A 142 -1.65 0.62 -14.53
C VAL A 142 -0.94 1.87 -14.05
N ALA A 143 -0.18 2.54 -14.93
CA ALA A 143 0.52 3.77 -14.59
C ALA A 143 -0.44 4.90 -14.18
N GLU A 144 -1.55 5.06 -14.88
CA GLU A 144 -2.59 6.03 -14.54
C GLU A 144 -3.22 5.76 -13.18
N ARG A 145 -3.52 4.50 -12.87
CA ARG A 145 -4.08 4.11 -11.57
C ARG A 145 -3.09 4.37 -10.43
N VAL A 146 -1.82 4.06 -10.61
CA VAL A 146 -0.77 4.39 -9.63
C VAL A 146 -0.71 5.90 -9.37
N ILE A 147 -0.77 6.71 -10.41
CA ILE A 147 -0.76 8.17 -10.27
C ILE A 147 -2.05 8.66 -9.59
N GLU A 148 -3.20 8.22 -10.05
CA GLU A 148 -4.49 8.76 -9.61
C GLU A 148 -4.91 8.30 -8.21
N TYR A 149 -4.57 7.06 -7.83
CA TYR A 149 -5.00 6.47 -6.56
C TYR A 149 -3.92 6.44 -5.48
N HIS A 150 -2.64 6.61 -5.84
CA HIS A 150 -1.54 6.65 -4.87
C HIS A 150 -0.81 7.99 -4.85
N PHE A 151 -0.18 8.41 -5.93
CA PHE A 151 0.65 9.62 -5.90
C PHE A 151 -0.16 10.90 -5.69
N LEU A 152 -1.21 11.12 -6.46
CA LEU A 152 -2.02 12.34 -6.31
C LEU A 152 -2.69 12.46 -4.93
N PRO A 153 -3.32 11.41 -4.38
CA PRO A 153 -3.87 11.46 -3.02
C PRO A 153 -2.80 11.72 -1.96
N ASP A 154 -1.62 11.09 -2.08
CA ASP A 154 -0.52 11.30 -1.14
C ASP A 154 0.00 12.73 -1.17
N ILE A 155 0.33 13.25 -2.35
CA ILE A 155 0.83 14.64 -2.52
C ILE A 155 -0.21 15.65 -2.01
N ILE A 156 -1.47 15.51 -2.41
CA ILE A 156 -2.56 16.40 -1.98
C ILE A 156 -2.82 16.27 -0.48
N GLY A 157 -2.75 15.06 0.07
CA GLY A 157 -2.89 14.79 1.50
C GLY A 157 -1.78 15.45 2.31
N ASN A 158 -0.55 15.29 1.88
CA ASN A 158 0.62 15.92 2.51
C ASN A 158 0.59 17.45 2.39
N LEU A 159 0.16 18.00 1.24
CA LEU A 159 -0.02 19.45 1.09
C LEU A 159 -1.09 20.00 2.02
N ARG A 160 -2.20 19.29 2.19
CA ARG A 160 -3.24 19.66 3.17
C ARG A 160 -2.72 19.57 4.60
N ALA A 161 -1.96 18.53 4.92
CA ALA A 161 -1.31 18.38 6.22
C ALA A 161 -0.32 19.52 6.47
N PHE A 162 0.51 19.87 5.49
CA PHE A 162 1.42 21.00 5.55
C PHE A 162 0.69 22.32 5.85
N SER A 163 -0.39 22.61 5.12
CA SER A 163 -1.13 23.87 5.28
C SER A 163 -1.90 24.00 6.61
N ARG A 164 -2.21 22.88 7.26
CA ARG A 164 -2.98 22.82 8.51
C ARG A 164 -2.16 22.48 9.73
N GLN A 165 -0.88 22.13 9.56
CA GLN A 165 -0.05 21.67 10.65
C GLN A 165 0.16 22.73 11.70
N GLU A 166 0.34 22.28 12.94
CA GLU A 166 0.86 23.06 14.05
C GLU A 166 2.38 22.87 14.11
N THR A 167 3.10 23.92 14.46
CA THR A 167 4.52 23.81 14.77
C THR A 167 4.70 23.25 16.19
N ARG A 168 5.76 22.48 16.40
CA ARG A 168 5.98 21.79 17.67
C ARG A 168 7.41 21.99 18.17
N CYS A 169 7.54 22.22 19.47
CA CYS A 169 8.84 22.21 20.12
C CYS A 169 9.41 20.78 20.14
N LEU A 170 10.67 20.63 19.76
CA LEU A 170 11.36 19.34 19.75
C LEU A 170 11.72 18.84 21.15
N ASP A 171 11.90 19.75 22.12
CA ASP A 171 12.35 19.42 23.47
C ASP A 171 11.18 19.15 24.43
N CYS A 172 10.22 20.06 24.53
CA CYS A 172 9.10 19.93 25.48
C CYS A 172 7.78 19.49 24.85
N GLY A 173 7.69 19.44 23.51
CA GLY A 173 6.49 19.01 22.81
C GLY A 173 5.39 20.06 22.72
N GLU A 174 5.60 21.29 23.23
CA GLU A 174 4.61 22.38 23.18
C GLU A 174 4.23 22.69 21.73
N LYS A 175 2.93 22.90 21.49
CA LYS A 175 2.37 23.11 20.17
C LYS A 175 2.03 24.58 19.94
N TYR A 176 2.35 25.06 18.77
CA TYR A 176 2.07 26.41 18.32
C TYR A 176 1.29 26.40 17.01
N ARG A 177 0.25 27.19 16.94
CA ARG A 177 -0.50 27.37 15.69
C ARG A 177 0.36 27.96 14.56
N ARG A 178 1.38 28.74 14.92
CA ARG A 178 2.34 29.37 13.99
C ARG A 178 3.72 29.37 14.64
N MET A 179 4.74 29.33 13.82
CA MET A 179 6.13 29.48 14.28
C MET A 179 6.28 30.72 15.13
N PRO A 180 6.82 30.64 16.36
CA PRO A 180 7.19 31.80 17.13
C PRO A 180 8.16 32.70 16.35
N LEU A 181 8.02 34.01 16.45
CA LEU A 181 8.86 34.98 15.71
C LEU A 181 10.36 34.84 16.03
N THR A 182 10.70 34.36 17.21
CA THR A 182 12.09 34.10 17.62
C THR A 182 12.62 32.76 17.10
N GLY A 183 11.75 31.87 16.60
CA GLY A 183 12.10 30.49 16.25
C GLY A 183 12.21 29.54 17.43
N ASP A 184 12.19 30.06 18.67
CA ASP A 184 12.39 29.30 19.89
C ASP A 184 11.07 29.09 20.65
N CYS A 185 11.02 28.00 21.41
CA CYS A 185 9.89 27.72 22.28
C CYS A 185 9.78 28.71 23.40
N ARG A 186 8.59 29.24 23.64
CA ARG A 186 8.34 30.22 24.71
C ARG A 186 8.38 29.61 26.10
N GLU A 187 8.14 28.28 26.19
CA GLU A 187 8.10 27.58 27.48
C GLU A 187 9.48 27.08 27.92
N CYS A 188 10.29 26.51 26.99
CA CYS A 188 11.56 25.92 27.38
C CYS A 188 12.77 26.49 26.64
N GLY A 189 12.59 27.40 25.67
CA GLY A 189 13.66 27.94 24.85
C GLY A 189 14.20 26.95 23.79
N GLY A 190 13.58 25.78 23.66
CA GLY A 190 13.99 24.75 22.70
C GLY A 190 13.57 25.10 21.26
N ARG A 191 14.14 24.37 20.30
CA ARG A 191 13.86 24.60 18.89
C ARG A 191 12.44 24.19 18.51
N VAL A 192 11.74 25.06 17.82
CA VAL A 192 10.41 24.77 17.23
C VAL A 192 10.57 24.41 15.75
N ASN A 193 9.89 23.35 15.31
CA ASN A 193 9.99 22.88 13.94
C ASN A 193 8.62 22.52 13.35
N LEU A 194 8.57 22.42 12.02
CA LEU A 194 7.45 21.90 11.28
C LEU A 194 7.44 20.37 11.35
N THR A 195 6.25 19.77 11.39
CA THR A 195 6.08 18.32 11.38
C THR A 195 6.11 17.77 9.95
N VAL A 196 5.53 18.52 9.00
CA VAL A 196 5.53 18.22 7.58
C VAL A 196 6.40 19.25 6.86
N HIS A 197 7.39 18.78 6.12
CA HIS A 197 8.35 19.62 5.39
C HIS A 197 8.07 19.58 3.88
N GLU A 198 8.61 20.54 3.14
CA GLU A 198 8.57 20.60 1.68
C GLU A 198 8.94 19.26 1.03
N GLY A 199 10.07 18.66 1.43
CA GLY A 199 10.53 17.38 0.90
C GLY A 199 9.56 16.21 1.14
N SER A 200 8.68 16.30 2.15
CA SER A 200 7.63 15.30 2.37
C SER A 200 6.45 15.49 1.42
N VAL A 201 6.19 16.74 1.03
CA VAL A 201 5.08 17.08 0.13
C VAL A 201 5.46 16.83 -1.32
N SER A 202 6.69 17.21 -1.72
CA SER A 202 7.17 17.11 -3.10
C SER A 202 7.73 15.74 -3.48
N LYS A 203 7.88 14.84 -2.51
CA LYS A 203 8.58 13.54 -2.63
C LYS A 203 8.28 12.75 -3.91
N TYR A 204 7.05 12.73 -4.35
CA TYR A 204 6.60 11.91 -5.50
C TYR A 204 6.21 12.72 -6.73
N VAL A 205 6.39 14.04 -6.73
CA VAL A 205 5.92 14.91 -7.83
C VAL A 205 6.69 14.61 -9.10
N ASP A 206 8.01 14.69 -9.05
CA ASP A 206 8.88 14.45 -10.21
C ASP A 206 8.68 13.05 -10.78
N THR A 207 8.59 12.08 -9.86
CA THR A 207 8.30 10.68 -10.20
C THR A 207 6.97 10.51 -10.93
N ALA A 208 5.91 11.11 -10.39
CA ALA A 208 4.60 11.01 -11.00
C ALA A 208 4.56 11.63 -12.40
N ILE A 209 5.28 12.74 -12.60
CA ILE A 209 5.42 13.40 -13.91
C ILE A 209 6.22 12.51 -14.86
N GLU A 210 7.35 11.96 -14.43
CA GLU A 210 8.17 11.06 -15.24
C GLU A 210 7.38 9.83 -15.67
N VAL A 211 6.67 9.19 -14.75
CA VAL A 211 5.80 8.03 -15.04
C VAL A 211 4.72 8.40 -16.03
N ALA A 212 4.06 9.55 -15.85
CA ALA A 212 2.99 10.00 -16.74
C ALA A 212 3.48 10.22 -18.17
N GLU A 213 4.69 10.74 -18.34
CA GLU A 213 5.29 10.95 -19.67
C GLU A 213 5.79 9.63 -20.27
N ARG A 214 6.46 8.79 -19.49
CA ARG A 214 7.06 7.51 -19.92
C ARG A 214 6.03 6.50 -20.39
N PHE A 215 4.85 6.46 -19.77
CA PHE A 215 3.77 5.55 -20.08
C PHE A 215 2.63 6.19 -20.88
N ASP A 216 2.88 7.36 -21.42
CA ASP A 216 1.93 8.13 -22.25
C ASP A 216 0.51 8.23 -21.66
N CYS A 217 0.45 8.53 -20.36
CA CYS A 217 -0.82 8.71 -19.66
C CYS A 217 -1.67 9.81 -20.29
N ARG A 218 -2.96 9.81 -20.01
CA ARG A 218 -3.94 10.77 -20.54
C ARG A 218 -3.48 12.21 -20.34
N PRO A 219 -3.75 13.09 -21.32
CA PRO A 219 -3.41 14.52 -21.22
C PRO A 219 -3.95 15.19 -19.95
N TYR A 220 -5.12 14.77 -19.48
CA TYR A 220 -5.73 15.28 -18.26
C TYR A 220 -4.89 14.94 -17.01
N THR A 221 -4.41 13.72 -16.89
CA THR A 221 -3.54 13.30 -15.77
C THR A 221 -2.22 14.07 -15.79
N LYS A 222 -1.58 14.18 -16.97
CA LYS A 222 -0.37 15.01 -17.17
C LYS A 222 -0.59 16.46 -16.79
N GLN A 223 -1.71 17.04 -17.20
CA GLN A 223 -2.06 18.43 -16.87
C GLN A 223 -2.29 18.63 -15.36
N ARG A 224 -2.98 17.70 -14.71
CA ARG A 224 -3.18 17.76 -13.25
C ARG A 224 -1.86 17.78 -12.48
N LEU A 225 -0.92 16.95 -12.89
CA LEU A 225 0.42 16.88 -12.26
C LEU A 225 1.16 18.22 -12.45
N LYS A 226 1.18 18.78 -13.65
CA LYS A 226 1.81 20.08 -13.93
C LYS A 226 1.18 21.24 -13.15
N VAL A 227 -0.14 21.24 -12.99
CA VAL A 227 -0.83 22.24 -12.15
C VAL A 227 -0.47 22.09 -10.68
N LEU A 228 -0.35 20.84 -10.22
CA LEU A 228 0.05 20.57 -8.85
C LEU A 228 1.51 20.96 -8.60
N GLU A 229 2.42 20.62 -9.51
CA GLU A 229 3.83 21.05 -9.48
C GLU A 229 3.96 22.58 -9.37
N GLY A 230 3.34 23.32 -10.29
CA GLY A 230 3.35 24.79 -10.24
C GLY A 230 2.71 25.36 -8.96
N SER A 231 1.74 24.68 -8.39
CA SER A 231 1.15 25.08 -7.10
C SER A 231 2.13 24.88 -5.96
N LEU A 232 2.89 23.78 -5.96
CA LEU A 232 3.92 23.49 -4.95
C LEU A 232 5.09 24.47 -5.06
N GLU A 233 5.58 24.72 -6.27
CA GLU A 233 6.61 25.73 -6.52
C GLU A 233 6.20 27.09 -5.97
N SER A 234 4.97 27.53 -6.25
CA SER A 234 4.44 28.81 -5.74
C SER A 234 4.32 28.85 -4.21
N ILE A 235 4.07 27.72 -3.54
CA ILE A 235 3.95 27.66 -2.08
C ILE A 235 5.32 27.67 -1.42
N PHE A 236 6.29 26.97 -2.00
CA PHE A 236 7.63 26.77 -1.41
C PHE A 236 8.68 27.73 -1.99
N GLU A 237 8.32 28.56 -2.97
CA GLU A 237 9.23 29.58 -3.51
C GLU A 237 9.67 30.54 -2.41
N ASP A 238 10.96 30.59 -2.15
CA ASP A 238 11.53 31.54 -1.18
C ASP A 238 11.79 32.90 -1.85
N ASP A 239 10.84 33.80 -1.75
CA ASP A 239 10.95 35.18 -2.25
C ASP A 239 11.91 36.06 -1.43
N THR A 240 12.40 35.59 -0.30
CA THR A 240 13.22 36.42 0.61
C THR A 240 14.58 36.80 0.00
N ASN A 241 15.08 36.05 -0.97
CA ASN A 241 16.33 36.29 -1.66
C ASN A 241 16.20 36.98 -3.05
N LYS A 242 14.98 37.24 -3.49
CA LYS A 242 14.74 38.01 -4.74
C LYS A 242 14.80 39.52 -4.47
N GLN A 243 15.92 40.01 -3.94
CA GLN A 243 16.24 41.41 -4.06
C GLN A 243 16.67 41.68 -5.52
N SER A 244 15.74 42.08 -6.35
CA SER A 244 16.05 42.73 -7.62
C SER A 244 16.81 44.02 -7.27
N GLY A 245 18.06 44.10 -7.68
CA GLY A 245 18.83 45.32 -7.55
C GLY A 245 18.14 46.42 -8.38
N ILE A 246 18.21 47.68 -7.94
CA ILE A 246 17.71 48.83 -8.71
C ILE A 246 18.29 48.83 -10.12
N ALA A 247 19.40 48.15 -10.36
CA ALA A 247 20.02 47.96 -11.67
C ALA A 247 19.21 47.08 -12.64
N ASP A 248 18.28 46.24 -12.14
CA ASP A 248 17.47 45.38 -12.99
C ASP A 248 16.25 46.11 -13.59
N PHE A 249 16.07 47.35 -13.22
CA PHE A 249 15.00 48.26 -13.74
C PHE A 249 15.52 49.39 -14.63
N MET A 250 16.79 49.38 -15.05
CA MET A 250 17.38 50.37 -15.95
C MET A 250 17.56 49.75 -17.34
#